data_f57d8e847d89f38aae08636ba73467c7
#
_entry.id   f57d8e847d89f38aae08636ba73467c7
#
_cell.length_a   1.000
_cell.length_b   1.000
_cell.length_c   1.000
_cell.angle_alpha   90.00
_cell.angle_beta   90.00
_cell.angle_gamma   90.00
#
_symmetry.space_group_name_H-M   'P 1'
#
loop_
_entity.id
_entity.type
_entity.pdbx_description
1 polymer ?
#
loop_
_entity_poly.entity_id
_entity_poly.type
_entity_poly.pdbx_seq_one_letter_code
_entity_poly.pdbx_strand_id
1 'polypeptide(L)'
;MRRRHLKGVMAIERQVYPRPWSPNLFLSEMSELRNRTYLVAKIGKDVVGYGGIMCYGEEAHVTTIAVDPEHHRKKIGTRLLHDLVQEAIRLGAQATSLEVRVSNWGAQRLYSQFGFRPVGIRKNYYQETGEDAVVMWADNIRSAGYREQLERIISRAPEGIRP
;
A
#
# COMPACT_ATOMS: atom_id res chain seq x y z
N MET A 1 2.97 10.15 6.73
CA MET A 1 2.10 10.05 7.91
C MET A 1 2.72 10.76 9.11
N ARG A 2 1.93 11.17 10.15
CA ARG A 2 2.41 11.82 11.39
C ARG A 2 1.59 11.30 12.58
N ARG A 3 2.09 11.43 13.83
CA ARG A 3 1.38 10.98 15.06
C ARG A 3 -0.08 11.43 15.13
N ARG A 4 -0.39 12.67 14.73
CA ARG A 4 -1.77 13.20 14.71
C ARG A 4 -2.74 12.42 13.82
N HIS A 5 -2.24 11.64 12.86
CA HIS A 5 -3.06 10.84 11.96
C HIS A 5 -3.42 9.45 12.51
N LEU A 6 -2.73 9.01 13.59
CA LEU A 6 -2.89 7.66 14.13
C LEU A 6 -4.33 7.34 14.55
N LYS A 7 -5.05 8.32 15.10
CA LYS A 7 -6.46 8.10 15.48
C LYS A 7 -7.30 7.65 14.30
N GLY A 8 -7.18 8.33 13.16
CA GLY A 8 -7.89 7.97 11.92
C GLY A 8 -7.39 6.66 11.31
N VAL A 9 -6.07 6.46 11.29
CA VAL A 9 -5.48 5.19 10.83
C VAL A 9 -6.01 4.00 11.63
N MET A 10 -6.02 4.11 12.97
CA MET A 10 -6.52 3.05 13.86
C MET A 10 -8.03 2.79 13.70
N ALA A 11 -8.80 3.81 13.32
CA ALA A 11 -10.23 3.61 13.02
C ALA A 11 -10.42 2.74 11.78
N ILE A 12 -9.62 2.98 10.72
CA ILE A 12 -9.63 2.17 9.49
C ILE A 12 -9.10 0.76 9.78
N GLU A 13 -7.98 0.62 10.51
CA GLU A 13 -7.38 -0.67 10.86
C GLU A 13 -8.40 -1.63 11.49
N ARG A 14 -9.16 -1.14 12.48
CA ARG A 14 -10.16 -1.95 13.19
C ARG A 14 -11.32 -2.39 12.32
N GLN A 15 -11.61 -1.68 11.24
CA GLN A 15 -12.68 -2.04 10.30
C GLN A 15 -12.22 -3.02 9.23
N VAL A 16 -10.93 -2.93 8.83
CA VAL A 16 -10.41 -3.65 7.67
C VAL A 16 -9.74 -4.96 8.05
N TYR A 17 -9.05 -4.99 9.20
CA TYR A 17 -8.24 -6.15 9.59
C TYR A 17 -8.79 -6.85 10.83
N PRO A 18 -8.93 -8.19 10.79
CA PRO A 18 -9.33 -8.99 11.95
C PRO A 18 -8.31 -8.87 13.11
N ARG A 19 -7.02 -8.70 12.77
CA ARG A 19 -5.93 -8.46 13.72
C ARG A 19 -5.25 -7.14 13.40
N PRO A 20 -5.79 -6.01 13.88
CA PRO A 20 -5.23 -4.69 13.59
C PRO A 20 -3.86 -4.50 14.24
N TRP A 21 -2.98 -3.76 13.58
CA TRP A 21 -1.73 -3.31 14.17
C TRP A 21 -1.98 -2.42 15.37
N SER A 22 -1.10 -2.52 16.36
CA SER A 22 -1.17 -1.63 17.52
C SER A 22 -0.67 -0.21 17.19
N PRO A 23 -1.11 0.82 17.91
CA PRO A 23 -0.54 2.17 17.78
C PRO A 23 0.97 2.20 17.99
N ASN A 24 1.49 1.37 18.90
CA ASN A 24 2.93 1.29 19.18
C ASN A 24 3.71 0.71 17.99
N LEU A 25 3.14 -0.27 17.29
CA LEU A 25 3.75 -0.81 16.07
C LEU A 25 3.84 0.27 14.98
N PHE A 26 2.76 1.03 14.74
CA PHE A 26 2.81 2.16 13.80
C PHE A 26 3.85 3.21 14.21
N LEU A 27 3.96 3.53 15.48
CA LEU A 27 4.95 4.49 15.97
C LEU A 27 6.39 3.99 15.75
N SER A 28 6.64 2.71 16.03
CA SER A 28 7.93 2.06 15.76
C SER A 28 8.26 2.11 14.28
N GLU A 29 7.33 1.67 13.42
CA GLU A 29 7.50 1.68 11.97
C GLU A 29 7.78 3.10 11.42
N MET A 30 7.08 4.10 11.94
CA MET A 30 7.26 5.50 11.54
C MET A 30 8.57 6.12 12.06
N SER A 31 9.23 5.55 13.03
CA SER A 31 10.52 6.01 13.56
C SER A 31 11.69 5.61 12.68
N GLU A 32 11.53 4.55 11.86
CA GLU A 32 12.55 4.01 10.95
C GLU A 32 12.61 4.79 9.62
N LEU A 33 12.97 6.07 9.69
CA LEU A 33 12.89 7.02 8.57
C LEU A 33 13.81 6.73 7.39
N ARG A 34 14.82 5.86 7.56
CA ARG A 34 15.84 5.64 6.52
C ARG A 34 15.34 4.80 5.36
N ASN A 35 14.47 3.82 5.65
CA ASN A 35 14.04 2.84 4.67
C ASN A 35 12.54 2.57 4.69
N ARG A 36 11.75 3.36 5.43
CA ARG A 36 10.29 3.20 5.54
C ARG A 36 9.56 4.50 5.30
N THR A 37 8.49 4.42 4.54
CA THR A 37 7.60 5.56 4.29
C THR A 37 6.17 5.15 4.54
N TYR A 38 5.47 5.94 5.35
CA TYR A 38 4.04 5.79 5.61
C TYR A 38 3.29 7.01 5.13
N LEU A 39 2.25 6.80 4.32
CA LEU A 39 1.39 7.83 3.75
C LEU A 39 -0.02 7.76 4.37
N VAL A 40 -0.77 8.84 4.28
CA VAL A 40 -2.21 8.87 4.59
C VAL A 40 -2.94 9.60 3.47
N ALA A 41 -4.06 9.06 3.02
CA ALA A 41 -4.99 9.79 2.17
C ALA A 41 -6.01 10.52 3.03
N LYS A 42 -6.33 11.78 2.66
CA LYS A 42 -7.25 12.63 3.41
C LYS A 42 -8.31 13.23 2.51
N ILE A 43 -9.51 13.38 3.06
CA ILE A 43 -10.57 14.23 2.51
C ILE A 43 -10.87 15.27 3.58
N GLY A 44 -10.57 16.55 3.29
CA GLY A 44 -10.62 17.60 4.30
C GLY A 44 -9.69 17.31 5.49
N LYS A 45 -10.27 17.10 6.68
CA LYS A 45 -9.53 16.78 7.91
C LYS A 45 -9.43 15.28 8.19
N ASP A 46 -10.25 14.47 7.53
CA ASP A 46 -10.43 13.06 7.83
C ASP A 46 -9.43 12.19 7.09
N VAL A 47 -8.85 11.21 7.79
CA VAL A 47 -8.03 10.16 7.20
C VAL A 47 -8.97 9.11 6.64
N VAL A 48 -8.88 8.86 5.33
CA VAL A 48 -9.74 7.92 4.60
C VAL A 48 -8.97 6.74 4.00
N GLY A 49 -7.67 6.71 4.22
CA GLY A 49 -6.81 5.60 3.83
C GLY A 49 -5.37 5.83 4.26
N TYR A 50 -4.58 4.79 4.25
CA TYR A 50 -3.16 4.84 4.56
C TYR A 50 -2.43 3.69 3.87
N GLY A 51 -1.11 3.80 3.81
CA GLY A 51 -0.24 2.74 3.34
C GLY A 51 1.20 2.94 3.78
N GLY A 52 1.96 1.86 3.75
CA GLY A 52 3.35 1.82 4.13
C GLY A 52 4.18 1.04 3.14
N ILE A 53 5.41 1.46 2.94
CA ILE A 53 6.41 0.77 2.14
C ILE A 53 7.75 0.77 2.87
N MET A 54 8.49 -0.30 2.69
CA MET A 54 9.81 -0.52 3.25
C MET A 54 10.77 -0.85 2.11
N CYS A 55 11.97 -0.25 2.12
CA CYS A 55 12.99 -0.48 1.09
C CYS A 55 14.22 -1.14 1.68
N TYR A 56 14.75 -2.16 1.00
CA TYR A 56 16.01 -2.84 1.31
C TYR A 56 16.84 -2.94 0.04
N GLY A 57 17.91 -2.16 -0.03
CA GLY A 57 18.75 -2.13 -1.23
C GLY A 57 17.91 -1.74 -2.46
N GLU A 58 17.86 -2.62 -3.43
CA GLU A 58 17.12 -2.42 -4.68
C GLU A 58 15.67 -2.98 -4.65
N GLU A 59 15.22 -3.47 -3.51
CA GLU A 59 13.87 -4.02 -3.35
C GLU A 59 13.04 -3.17 -2.41
N ALA A 60 11.76 -3.02 -2.72
CA ALA A 60 10.76 -2.42 -1.85
C ALA A 60 9.66 -3.42 -1.54
N HIS A 61 9.03 -3.25 -0.37
CA HIS A 61 7.93 -4.09 0.06
C HIS A 61 6.78 -3.23 0.61
N VAL A 62 5.60 -3.36 0.03
CA VAL A 62 4.40 -2.71 0.55
C VAL A 62 3.96 -3.46 1.80
N THR A 63 4.15 -2.85 2.97
CA THR A 63 3.90 -3.48 4.27
C THR A 63 2.42 -3.50 4.65
N THR A 64 1.68 -2.48 4.23
CA THR A 64 0.24 -2.35 4.46
C THR A 64 -0.36 -1.33 3.50
N ILE A 65 -1.62 -1.51 3.14
CA ILE A 65 -2.43 -0.52 2.44
C ILE A 65 -3.90 -0.78 2.75
N ALA A 66 -4.59 0.24 3.23
CA ALA A 66 -6.01 0.16 3.56
C ALA A 66 -6.74 1.46 3.23
N VAL A 67 -8.00 1.32 2.87
CA VAL A 67 -8.93 2.41 2.60
C VAL A 67 -10.18 2.17 3.43
N ASP A 68 -10.70 3.23 4.03
CA ASP A 68 -11.97 3.23 4.74
C ASP A 68 -13.06 2.64 3.84
N PRO A 69 -13.82 1.62 4.30
CA PRO A 69 -14.87 0.99 3.51
C PRO A 69 -15.89 1.97 2.93
N GLU A 70 -16.24 3.04 3.65
CA GLU A 70 -17.16 4.08 3.16
C GLU A 70 -16.60 4.91 1.99
N HIS A 71 -15.29 4.79 1.77
CA HIS A 71 -14.57 5.50 0.73
C HIS A 71 -14.05 4.57 -0.38
N HIS A 72 -14.47 3.30 -0.40
CA HIS A 72 -14.14 2.38 -1.47
C HIS A 72 -14.63 2.89 -2.84
N ARG A 73 -14.02 2.40 -3.93
CA ARG A 73 -14.31 2.73 -5.34
C ARG A 73 -14.05 4.20 -5.73
N LYS A 74 -13.53 5.02 -4.84
CA LYS A 74 -13.12 6.41 -5.09
C LYS A 74 -11.65 6.55 -5.52
N LYS A 75 -11.01 5.47 -5.97
CA LYS A 75 -9.60 5.43 -6.42
C LYS A 75 -8.54 5.83 -5.37
N ILE A 76 -8.91 5.85 -4.09
CA ILE A 76 -7.98 6.19 -2.98
C ILE A 76 -6.85 5.17 -2.90
N GLY A 77 -7.15 3.87 -2.96
CA GLY A 77 -6.15 2.82 -2.98
C GLY A 77 -5.21 2.91 -4.19
N THR A 78 -5.74 3.32 -5.35
CA THR A 78 -4.93 3.58 -6.56
C THR A 78 -3.92 4.70 -6.32
N ARG A 79 -4.36 5.81 -5.72
CA ARG A 79 -3.48 6.95 -5.40
C ARG A 79 -2.42 6.57 -4.37
N LEU A 80 -2.83 5.92 -3.28
CA LEU A 80 -1.89 5.46 -2.25
C LEU A 80 -0.82 4.54 -2.83
N LEU A 81 -1.21 3.54 -3.61
CA LEU A 81 -0.26 2.62 -4.22
C LEU A 81 0.68 3.33 -5.20
N HIS A 82 0.15 4.24 -6.02
CA HIS A 82 0.96 5.07 -6.92
C HIS A 82 2.05 5.81 -6.14
N ASP A 83 1.68 6.51 -5.08
CA ASP A 83 2.62 7.34 -4.33
C ASP A 83 3.63 6.51 -3.53
N LEU A 84 3.23 5.32 -3.03
CA LEU A 84 4.15 4.37 -2.42
C LEU A 84 5.18 3.84 -3.42
N VAL A 85 4.75 3.49 -4.64
CA VAL A 85 5.66 3.03 -5.69
C VAL A 85 6.59 4.15 -6.15
N GLN A 86 6.08 5.37 -6.29
CA GLN A 86 6.94 6.54 -6.59
C GLN A 86 7.99 6.75 -5.50
N GLU A 87 7.62 6.57 -4.24
CA GLU A 87 8.58 6.67 -3.12
C GLU A 87 9.61 5.56 -3.17
N ALA A 88 9.22 4.31 -3.50
CA ALA A 88 10.17 3.22 -3.72
C ALA A 88 11.19 3.55 -4.82
N ILE A 89 10.71 4.09 -5.94
CA ILE A 89 11.57 4.53 -7.06
C ILE A 89 12.54 5.63 -6.59
N ARG A 90 12.05 6.61 -5.83
CA ARG A 90 12.85 7.71 -5.28
C ARG A 90 13.95 7.20 -4.34
N LEU A 91 13.65 6.16 -3.56
CA LEU A 91 14.59 5.51 -2.64
C LEU A 91 15.54 4.54 -3.33
N GLY A 92 15.42 4.35 -4.65
CA GLY A 92 16.35 3.56 -5.45
C GLY A 92 15.91 2.12 -5.76
N ALA A 93 14.73 1.71 -5.32
CA ALA A 93 14.26 0.35 -5.58
C ALA A 93 14.07 0.08 -7.08
N GLN A 94 14.47 -1.11 -7.53
CA GLN A 94 14.30 -1.63 -8.88
C GLN A 94 13.06 -2.52 -8.99
N ALA A 95 12.63 -3.09 -7.86
CA ALA A 95 11.49 -3.98 -7.78
C ALA A 95 10.67 -3.69 -6.52
N THR A 96 9.40 -4.10 -6.54
CA THR A 96 8.53 -4.02 -5.36
C THR A 96 7.65 -5.25 -5.24
N SER A 97 7.37 -5.64 -4.00
CA SER A 97 6.59 -6.82 -3.65
C SER A 97 5.52 -6.52 -2.62
N LEU A 98 4.57 -7.42 -2.49
CA LEU A 98 3.55 -7.41 -1.43
C LEU A 98 2.96 -8.81 -1.23
N GLU A 99 2.28 -9.01 -0.10
CA GLU A 99 1.37 -10.13 0.12
C GLU A 99 -0.08 -9.61 0.15
N VAL A 100 -0.96 -10.41 -0.45
CA VAL A 100 -2.40 -10.12 -0.48
C VAL A 100 -3.20 -11.40 -0.25
N ARG A 101 -4.29 -11.33 0.51
CA ARG A 101 -5.20 -12.47 0.73
C ARG A 101 -5.67 -13.06 -0.60
N VAL A 102 -5.73 -14.38 -0.69
CA VAL A 102 -6.23 -15.06 -1.89
C VAL A 102 -7.67 -14.66 -2.20
N SER A 103 -8.48 -14.35 -1.19
CA SER A 103 -9.87 -13.90 -1.34
C SER A 103 -9.99 -12.42 -1.75
N ASN A 104 -8.93 -11.61 -1.62
CA ASN A 104 -9.01 -10.17 -1.91
C ASN A 104 -8.78 -9.86 -3.40
N TRP A 105 -9.72 -10.31 -4.24
CA TRP A 105 -9.69 -10.10 -5.69
C TRP A 105 -9.64 -8.63 -6.10
N GLY A 106 -10.25 -7.75 -5.28
CA GLY A 106 -10.25 -6.30 -5.54
C GLY A 106 -8.84 -5.71 -5.46
N ALA A 107 -8.10 -6.05 -4.41
CA ALA A 107 -6.72 -5.61 -4.24
C ALA A 107 -5.78 -6.25 -5.28
N GLN A 108 -5.92 -7.56 -5.55
CA GLN A 108 -5.12 -8.23 -6.57
C GLN A 108 -5.29 -7.57 -7.96
N ARG A 109 -6.53 -7.20 -8.33
CA ARG A 109 -6.81 -6.47 -9.56
C ARG A 109 -6.17 -5.07 -9.56
N LEU A 110 -6.20 -4.38 -8.43
CA LEU A 110 -5.51 -3.09 -8.28
C LEU A 110 -4.01 -3.26 -8.51
N TYR A 111 -3.37 -4.21 -7.83
CA TYR A 111 -1.94 -4.45 -7.94
C TYR A 111 -1.52 -4.86 -9.37
N SER A 112 -2.33 -5.69 -10.04
CA SER A 112 -2.07 -6.08 -11.44
C SER A 112 -2.04 -4.87 -12.40
N GLN A 113 -2.85 -3.83 -12.15
CA GLN A 113 -2.80 -2.60 -12.94
C GLN A 113 -1.44 -1.89 -12.82
N PHE A 114 -0.76 -2.04 -11.68
CA PHE A 114 0.58 -1.52 -11.42
C PHE A 114 1.70 -2.48 -11.83
N GLY A 115 1.40 -3.50 -12.63
CA GLY A 115 2.39 -4.45 -13.12
C GLY A 115 2.81 -5.53 -12.13
N PHE A 116 2.18 -5.60 -10.96
CA PHE A 116 2.41 -6.72 -10.05
C PHE A 116 1.86 -8.02 -10.62
N ARG A 117 2.66 -9.07 -10.57
CA ARG A 117 2.31 -10.42 -11.02
C ARG A 117 2.43 -11.39 -9.86
N PRO A 118 1.53 -12.40 -9.75
CA PRO A 118 1.68 -13.45 -8.75
C PRO A 118 2.95 -14.26 -9.01
N VAL A 119 3.76 -14.43 -7.98
CA VAL A 119 5.03 -15.20 -8.05
C VAL A 119 5.05 -16.38 -7.08
N GLY A 120 4.10 -16.47 -6.16
CA GLY A 120 4.01 -17.57 -5.22
C GLY A 120 2.83 -17.46 -4.27
N ILE A 121 2.67 -18.48 -3.44
CA ILE A 121 1.66 -18.55 -2.38
C ILE A 121 2.35 -18.87 -1.07
N ARG A 122 2.05 -18.07 -0.02
CA ARG A 122 2.44 -18.37 1.36
C ARG A 122 1.25 -19.00 2.08
N LYS A 123 1.37 -20.27 2.39
CA LYS A 123 0.32 -21.04 3.09
C LYS A 123 0.12 -20.53 4.52
N ASN A 124 -1.14 -20.42 4.94
CA ASN A 124 -1.55 -19.98 6.28
C ASN A 124 -0.87 -18.68 6.74
N TYR A 125 -0.60 -17.76 5.81
CA TYR A 125 0.09 -16.50 6.12
C TYR A 125 -0.72 -15.64 7.08
N TYR A 126 -2.01 -15.56 6.88
CA TYR A 126 -2.96 -14.86 7.75
C TYR A 126 -3.50 -15.81 8.82
N GLN A 127 -2.68 -16.04 9.85
CA GLN A 127 -2.93 -17.05 10.88
C GLN A 127 -4.29 -16.88 11.59
N GLU A 128 -4.77 -15.65 11.74
CA GLU A 128 -6.04 -15.33 12.40
C GLU A 128 -7.27 -15.87 11.63
N THR A 129 -7.13 -16.11 10.33
CA THR A 129 -8.20 -16.66 9.46
C THR A 129 -7.80 -17.97 8.80
N GLY A 130 -6.56 -18.42 8.96
CA GLY A 130 -6.01 -19.58 8.25
C GLY A 130 -5.87 -19.36 6.74
N GLU A 131 -5.94 -18.13 6.26
CA GLU A 131 -5.95 -17.80 4.84
C GLU A 131 -4.54 -17.70 4.25
N ASP A 132 -4.39 -18.20 3.03
CA ASP A 132 -3.15 -18.06 2.26
C ASP A 132 -2.96 -16.64 1.74
N ALA A 133 -1.72 -16.27 1.49
CA ALA A 133 -1.36 -15.04 0.76
C ALA A 133 -0.82 -15.36 -0.63
N VAL A 134 -1.26 -14.59 -1.61
CA VAL A 134 -0.58 -14.48 -2.91
C VAL A 134 0.56 -13.49 -2.74
N VAL A 135 1.79 -13.91 -3.05
CA VAL A 135 2.93 -13.01 -3.17
C VAL A 135 2.91 -12.42 -4.57
N MET A 136 2.91 -11.11 -4.67
CA MET A 136 2.92 -10.41 -5.94
C MET A 136 4.18 -9.54 -6.07
N TRP A 137 4.69 -9.43 -7.29
CA TRP A 137 5.97 -8.80 -7.60
C TRP A 137 5.88 -7.95 -8.86
N ALA A 138 6.45 -6.74 -8.81
CA ALA A 138 6.64 -5.87 -9.96
C ALA A 138 8.13 -5.54 -10.13
N ASP A 139 8.67 -5.85 -11.32
CA ASP A 139 10.05 -5.63 -11.68
C ASP A 139 10.23 -4.34 -12.50
N ASN A 140 11.49 -3.90 -12.61
CA ASN A 140 11.88 -2.79 -13.50
C ASN A 140 11.07 -1.51 -13.27
N ILE A 141 10.69 -1.24 -12.00
CA ILE A 141 9.83 -0.09 -11.65
C ILE A 141 10.48 1.27 -11.97
N ARG A 142 11.78 1.31 -12.25
CA ARG A 142 12.51 2.52 -12.68
C ARG A 142 12.55 2.71 -14.19
N SER A 143 12.09 1.74 -14.99
CA SER A 143 12.10 1.85 -16.45
C SER A 143 11.19 2.99 -16.95
N ALA A 144 11.50 3.53 -18.13
CA ALA A 144 10.66 4.55 -18.77
C ALA A 144 9.24 4.04 -19.01
N GLY A 145 9.10 2.81 -19.52
CA GLY A 145 7.78 2.21 -19.76
C GLY A 145 6.94 2.04 -18.49
N TYR A 146 7.57 1.74 -17.35
CA TYR A 146 6.86 1.66 -16.08
C TYR A 146 6.39 3.04 -15.60
N ARG A 147 7.20 4.08 -15.78
CA ARG A 147 6.82 5.47 -15.47
C ARG A 147 5.61 5.93 -16.29
N GLU A 148 5.63 5.66 -17.59
CA GLU A 148 4.49 5.94 -18.47
C GLU A 148 3.22 5.17 -18.05
N GLN A 149 3.38 3.93 -17.57
CA GLN A 149 2.26 3.16 -17.00
C GLN A 149 1.69 3.85 -15.76
N LEU A 150 2.53 4.29 -14.83
CA LEU A 150 2.10 5.02 -13.63
C LEU A 150 1.35 6.31 -13.99
N GLU A 151 1.84 7.08 -14.95
CA GLU A 151 1.18 8.29 -15.42
C GLU A 151 -0.20 7.99 -16.02
N ARG A 152 -0.32 6.94 -16.83
CA ARG A 152 -1.63 6.50 -17.37
C ARG A 152 -2.60 6.04 -16.29
N ILE A 153 -2.13 5.40 -15.23
CA ILE A 153 -2.97 4.98 -14.12
C ILE A 153 -3.51 6.19 -13.37
N ILE A 154 -2.63 7.15 -13.05
CA ILE A 154 -3.00 8.31 -12.23
C ILE A 154 -3.84 9.32 -12.98
N SER A 155 -3.65 9.49 -14.30
CA SER A 155 -4.47 10.38 -15.13
C SER A 155 -5.95 9.96 -15.17
N ARG A 156 -6.25 8.70 -14.87
CA ARG A 156 -7.62 8.16 -14.76
C ARG A 156 -8.19 8.24 -13.34
N ALA A 157 -7.42 8.74 -12.38
CA ALA A 157 -7.88 8.92 -11.01
C ALA A 157 -8.44 10.33 -10.81
N PRO A 158 -9.56 10.51 -10.06
CA PRO A 158 -10.13 11.83 -9.81
C PRO A 158 -9.12 12.76 -9.12
N GLU A 159 -9.10 14.02 -9.53
CA GLU A 159 -8.37 15.06 -8.81
C GLU A 159 -9.04 15.33 -7.45
N GLY A 160 -8.24 15.67 -6.43
CA GLY A 160 -8.74 16.12 -5.13
C GLY A 160 -8.39 15.26 -3.92
N ILE A 161 -7.81 14.07 -4.12
CA ILE A 161 -7.27 13.25 -3.02
C ILE A 161 -5.76 13.53 -2.95
N ARG A 162 -5.33 14.24 -1.92
CA ARG A 162 -3.88 14.47 -1.65
C ARG A 162 -3.42 13.52 -0.56
N PRO A 163 -2.29 12.81 -0.73
CA PRO A 163 -1.65 12.01 0.30
C PRO A 163 -1.04 12.85 1.41
#